data_211ee839e8de750536b0d2db7811908f
#
_entry.id   211ee839e8de750536b0d2db7811908f
#
_cell.length_a   1.000
_cell.length_b   1.000
_cell.length_c   1.000
_cell.angle_alpha   90.00
_cell.angle_beta   90.00
_cell.angle_gamma   90.00
#
_symmetry.space_group_name_H-M   'P 1'
#
loop_
_entity.id
_entity.type
_entity.pdbx_description
1 polymer ?
#
loop_
_entity_poly.entity_id
_entity_poly.type
_entity_poly.pdbx_seq_one_letter_code
_entity_poly.pdbx_strand_id
1 'polypeptide(L)'
;RSTLFPYTTLFRSLELVSPHGLRVGIIKDWGSKWYADKNSFADYLIEDNKIREFVKKKLYAAGISKVTIERQGEDKVRIILATGKPGMVIGRSGDGIEQLKKDLIKLTGKKISVDVREVRRAELDAQLTAESIAQALERRVAFRRAMKQAIGRTMKADAKGIKVLVSGRLGGAEIARSEKYSEGNVPLHTLRADIDYGFAEADTTYGKLGVKVWINHGEILDKELQPVAPKIGRASCRERV
;
A
#
# COMPACT_ATOMS: atom_id res chain seq x y z
N ARG A 1 -43.59 -2.03 10.44
CA ARG A 1 -42.76 -1.24 9.47
C ARG A 1 -41.43 -1.95 9.34
N SER A 2 -41.31 -2.76 8.30
CA SER A 2 -40.04 -3.31 7.84
C SER A 2 -39.15 -2.15 7.42
N THR A 3 -38.15 -1.81 8.20
CA THR A 3 -37.06 -0.93 7.78
C THR A 3 -36.20 -1.72 6.78
N LEU A 4 -36.62 -1.69 5.53
CA LEU A 4 -35.77 -2.01 4.39
C LEU A 4 -34.59 -1.05 4.43
N PHE A 5 -33.46 -1.54 4.87
CA PHE A 5 -32.19 -0.83 4.65
C PHE A 5 -32.04 -0.65 3.15
N PRO A 6 -32.04 0.56 2.63
CA PRO A 6 -31.95 0.75 1.19
C PRO A 6 -30.60 0.20 0.73
N TYR A 7 -30.63 -0.73 -0.21
CA TYR A 7 -29.46 -1.33 -0.87
C TYR A 7 -28.42 -0.30 -1.32
N THR A 8 -28.83 0.93 -1.55
CA THR A 8 -27.99 2.08 -1.89
C THR A 8 -26.96 2.45 -0.82
N THR A 9 -27.21 2.19 0.46
CA THR A 9 -26.24 2.47 1.53
C THR A 9 -25.13 1.44 1.62
N LEU A 10 -25.41 0.17 1.32
CA LEU A 10 -24.41 -0.88 1.22
C LEU A 10 -23.42 -0.64 0.07
N PHE A 11 -23.89 -0.13 -1.06
CA PHE A 11 -23.05 0.19 -2.21
C PHE A 11 -22.12 1.40 -1.97
N ARG A 12 -22.55 2.38 -1.18
CA ARG A 12 -21.70 3.50 -0.76
C ARG A 12 -20.63 3.10 0.24
N SER A 13 -20.87 2.12 1.09
CA SER A 13 -19.91 1.69 2.12
C SER A 13 -18.68 1.00 1.51
N LEU A 14 -18.81 0.32 0.37
CA LEU A 14 -17.66 -0.31 -0.31
C LEU A 14 -16.68 0.70 -0.93
N GLU A 15 -17.11 1.91 -1.23
CA GLU A 15 -16.18 2.99 -1.64
C GLU A 15 -15.33 3.52 -0.45
N LEU A 16 -15.77 3.29 0.78
CA LEU A 16 -15.07 3.72 1.99
C LEU A 16 -14.11 2.66 2.53
N VAL A 17 -14.33 1.39 2.19
CA VAL A 17 -13.50 0.27 2.63
C VAL A 17 -12.36 0.03 1.64
N SER A 18 -11.18 -0.34 2.15
CA SER A 18 -10.07 -0.74 1.29
C SER A 18 -10.44 -1.97 0.45
N PRO A 19 -10.36 -1.92 -0.88
CA PRO A 19 -10.68 -3.05 -1.75
C PRO A 19 -9.73 -4.22 -1.56
N HIS A 20 -8.55 -3.97 -0.96
CA HIS A 20 -7.58 -5.00 -0.61
C HIS A 20 -8.15 -5.98 0.41
N GLY A 21 -8.81 -5.49 1.47
CA GLY A 21 -9.36 -6.34 2.52
C GLY A 21 -10.40 -7.35 2.02
N LEU A 22 -11.22 -6.98 1.04
CA LEU A 22 -12.20 -7.88 0.40
C LEU A 22 -11.56 -8.99 -0.45
N ARG A 23 -10.33 -8.78 -0.91
CA ARG A 23 -9.60 -9.66 -1.85
C ARG A 23 -8.52 -10.49 -1.19
N VAL A 24 -8.26 -10.26 0.09
CA VAL A 24 -7.30 -11.06 0.88
C VAL A 24 -7.78 -12.50 0.97
N GLY A 25 -6.88 -13.45 0.68
CA GLY A 25 -7.20 -14.87 0.65
C GLY A 25 -7.83 -15.36 -0.66
N ILE A 26 -8.26 -14.47 -1.56
CA ILE A 26 -8.79 -14.82 -2.90
C ILE A 26 -7.74 -14.51 -3.96
N ILE A 27 -7.36 -13.24 -4.11
CA ILE A 27 -6.41 -12.76 -5.12
C ILE A 27 -5.18 -12.12 -4.45
N LYS A 28 -5.38 -11.37 -3.36
CA LYS A 28 -4.32 -10.66 -2.64
C LYS A 28 -3.82 -11.48 -1.45
N ASP A 29 -2.56 -11.30 -1.13
CA ASP A 29 -1.91 -11.92 0.01
C ASP A 29 -1.69 -10.89 1.14
N TRP A 30 -1.39 -11.40 2.35
CA TRP A 30 -1.16 -10.58 3.54
C TRP A 30 0.10 -9.74 3.44
N GLY A 31 0.07 -8.57 4.04
CA GLY A 31 1.25 -7.70 4.14
C GLY A 31 2.24 -8.12 5.23
N SER A 32 1.81 -8.90 6.22
CA SER A 32 2.64 -9.49 7.26
C SER A 32 2.51 -11.01 7.19
N LYS A 33 3.65 -11.73 7.14
CA LYS A 33 3.70 -13.19 6.99
C LYS A 33 4.37 -13.80 8.21
N TRP A 34 3.60 -13.94 9.28
CA TRP A 34 4.04 -14.55 10.52
C TRP A 34 2.86 -15.08 11.33
N TYR A 35 3.15 -15.99 12.22
CA TYR A 35 2.23 -16.51 13.20
C TYR A 35 2.82 -16.24 14.60
N ALA A 36 1.97 -15.94 15.57
CA ALA A 36 2.34 -15.74 16.95
C ALA A 36 1.28 -16.28 17.89
N ASP A 37 1.68 -16.66 19.09
CA ASP A 37 0.77 -17.07 20.15
C ASP A 37 -0.05 -15.88 20.65
N LYS A 38 -1.16 -16.17 21.32
CA LYS A 38 -2.11 -15.16 21.80
C LYS A 38 -1.44 -14.08 22.67
N ASN A 39 -0.43 -14.44 23.45
CA ASN A 39 0.24 -13.51 24.37
C ASN A 39 1.20 -12.56 23.66
N SER A 40 1.93 -13.03 22.64
CA SER A 40 2.95 -12.24 21.91
C SER A 40 2.41 -11.52 20.67
N PHE A 41 1.16 -11.84 20.26
CA PHE A 41 0.56 -11.27 19.04
C PHE A 41 0.47 -9.75 19.06
N ALA A 42 0.04 -9.17 20.18
CA ALA A 42 -0.12 -7.73 20.34
C ALA A 42 1.21 -6.98 20.21
N ASP A 43 2.25 -7.51 20.83
CA ASP A 43 3.59 -6.90 20.82
C ASP A 43 4.18 -6.90 19.40
N TYR A 44 4.03 -8.01 18.67
CA TYR A 44 4.50 -8.10 17.28
C TYR A 44 3.73 -7.16 16.35
N LEU A 45 2.43 -6.99 16.57
CA LEU A 45 1.62 -6.07 15.77
C LEU A 45 2.04 -4.60 15.98
N ILE A 46 2.28 -4.22 17.24
CA ILE A 46 2.76 -2.87 17.59
C ILE A 46 4.15 -2.64 16.99
N GLU A 47 5.03 -3.63 17.09
CA GLU A 47 6.39 -3.57 16.53
C GLU A 47 6.34 -3.41 14.99
N ASP A 48 5.51 -4.20 14.30
CA ASP A 48 5.32 -4.09 12.85
C ASP A 48 4.81 -2.69 12.44
N ASN A 49 3.89 -2.11 13.20
CA ASN A 49 3.39 -0.76 12.92
C ASN A 49 4.50 0.29 13.08
N LYS A 50 5.29 0.21 14.15
CA LYS A 50 6.45 1.10 14.37
C LYS A 50 7.46 1.00 13.23
N ILE A 51 7.75 -0.23 12.75
CA ILE A 51 8.64 -0.47 11.62
C ILE A 51 8.09 0.21 10.35
N ARG A 52 6.80 0.00 10.04
CA ARG A 52 6.16 0.59 8.86
C ARG A 52 6.20 2.12 8.87
N GLU A 53 5.85 2.73 9.99
CA GLU A 53 5.88 4.18 10.15
C GLU A 53 7.29 4.75 10.03
N PHE A 54 8.27 4.13 10.68
CA PHE A 54 9.66 4.55 10.64
C PHE A 54 10.22 4.49 9.21
N VAL A 55 10.02 3.36 8.53
CA VAL A 55 10.45 3.16 7.15
C VAL A 55 9.81 4.19 6.22
N LYS A 56 8.51 4.42 6.37
CA LYS A 56 7.78 5.39 5.55
C LYS A 56 8.26 6.82 5.75
N LYS A 57 8.51 7.22 7.01
CA LYS A 57 9.05 8.55 7.34
C LYS A 57 10.46 8.76 6.78
N LYS A 58 11.35 7.78 6.97
CA LYS A 58 12.76 7.91 6.57
C LYS A 58 12.95 7.86 5.05
N LEU A 59 12.17 7.04 4.36
CA LEU A 59 12.32 6.77 2.93
C LEU A 59 11.17 7.34 2.08
N TYR A 60 10.49 8.38 2.55
CA TYR A 60 9.38 9.00 1.81
C TYR A 60 9.77 9.43 0.39
N ALA A 61 10.98 9.99 0.22
CA ALA A 61 11.48 10.42 -1.09
C ALA A 61 11.78 9.28 -2.07
N ALA A 62 12.01 8.06 -1.55
CA ALA A 62 12.27 6.87 -2.37
C ALA A 62 11.00 6.28 -2.99
N GLY A 63 9.82 6.69 -2.52
CA GLY A 63 8.53 6.17 -2.99
C GLY A 63 8.35 4.69 -2.63
N ILE A 64 7.89 4.42 -1.41
CA ILE A 64 7.63 3.06 -0.94
C ILE A 64 6.20 2.67 -1.28
N SER A 65 6.05 1.66 -2.11
CA SER A 65 4.75 1.09 -2.45
C SER A 65 4.22 0.20 -1.33
N LYS A 66 4.97 -0.84 -0.96
CA LYS A 66 4.56 -1.85 0.01
C LYS A 66 5.70 -2.25 0.92
N VAL A 67 5.39 -2.44 2.21
CA VAL A 67 6.30 -3.02 3.19
C VAL A 67 5.75 -4.37 3.62
N THR A 68 6.45 -5.45 3.27
CA THR A 68 6.10 -6.81 3.70
C THR A 68 7.04 -7.24 4.80
N ILE A 69 6.48 -7.77 5.90
CA ILE A 69 7.24 -8.20 7.07
C ILE A 69 7.06 -9.70 7.23
N GLU A 70 8.17 -10.43 7.25
CA GLU A 70 8.23 -11.87 7.48
C GLU A 70 9.01 -12.11 8.76
N ARG A 71 8.48 -12.94 9.66
CA ARG A 71 9.16 -13.32 10.90
C ARG A 71 9.55 -14.80 10.84
N GLN A 72 10.79 -15.09 11.19
CA GLN A 72 11.34 -16.43 11.29
C GLN A 72 11.73 -16.67 12.75
N GLY A 73 10.81 -17.24 13.52
CA GLY A 73 10.97 -17.34 14.98
C GLY A 73 10.83 -15.97 15.68
N GLU A 74 11.31 -15.88 16.89
CA GLU A 74 11.16 -14.70 17.74
C GLU A 74 12.18 -13.59 17.41
N ASP A 75 13.40 -13.97 17.01
CA ASP A 75 14.54 -13.05 16.91
C ASP A 75 14.83 -12.53 15.50
N LYS A 76 14.32 -13.17 14.47
CA LYS A 76 14.66 -12.81 13.09
C LYS A 76 13.49 -12.20 12.36
N VAL A 77 13.67 -10.98 11.90
CA VAL A 77 12.68 -10.23 11.10
C VAL A 77 13.24 -9.91 9.73
N ARG A 78 12.52 -10.29 8.68
CA ARG A 78 12.84 -9.96 7.29
C ARG A 78 11.85 -8.93 6.79
N ILE A 79 12.35 -7.81 6.31
CA ILE A 79 11.56 -6.70 5.79
C ILE A 79 11.80 -6.61 4.29
N ILE A 80 10.75 -6.76 3.51
CA ILE A 80 10.81 -6.62 2.05
C ILE A 80 10.16 -5.30 1.67
N LEU A 81 10.94 -4.41 1.07
CA LEU A 81 10.52 -3.07 0.65
C LEU A 81 10.31 -3.06 -0.87
N ALA A 82 9.08 -2.83 -1.31
CA ALA A 82 8.79 -2.55 -2.71
C ALA A 82 8.89 -1.04 -2.94
N THR A 83 9.81 -0.60 -3.81
CA THR A 83 10.09 0.82 -4.04
C THR A 83 10.13 1.15 -5.53
N GLY A 84 9.74 2.39 -5.86
CA GLY A 84 9.88 2.92 -7.23
C GLY A 84 11.30 3.39 -7.57
N LYS A 85 12.14 3.64 -6.55
CA LYS A 85 13.51 4.14 -6.71
C LYS A 85 14.48 3.38 -5.81
N PRO A 86 14.86 2.14 -6.16
CA PRO A 86 15.69 1.28 -5.31
C PRO A 86 17.06 1.88 -5.02
N GLY A 87 17.64 2.61 -5.96
CA GLY A 87 18.95 3.26 -5.78
C GLY A 87 19.01 4.23 -4.60
N MET A 88 17.91 4.93 -4.28
CA MET A 88 17.85 5.84 -3.13
C MET A 88 17.83 5.09 -1.79
N VAL A 89 17.26 3.88 -1.77
CA VAL A 89 17.22 3.04 -0.57
C VAL A 89 18.54 2.34 -0.35
N ILE A 90 19.16 1.85 -1.41
CA ILE A 90 20.43 1.13 -1.36
C ILE A 90 21.56 2.09 -0.97
N GLY A 91 21.55 3.31 -1.53
CA GLY A 91 22.60 4.30 -1.33
C GLY A 91 23.90 3.94 -2.06
N ARG A 92 24.94 4.75 -1.81
CA ARG A 92 26.26 4.45 -2.36
C ARG A 92 26.86 3.23 -1.67
N SER A 93 27.32 2.26 -2.43
CA SER A 93 27.96 1.04 -1.92
C SER A 93 27.16 0.22 -0.90
N GLY A 94 25.84 0.49 -0.75
CA GLY A 94 25.00 -0.22 0.20
C GLY A 94 24.88 0.44 1.59
N ASP A 95 25.52 1.57 1.83
CA ASP A 95 25.51 2.28 3.11
C ASP A 95 24.10 2.63 3.59
N GLY A 96 23.21 2.97 2.66
CA GLY A 96 21.82 3.30 2.99
C GLY A 96 21.06 2.15 3.66
N ILE A 97 21.21 0.94 3.13
CA ILE A 97 20.60 -0.27 3.70
C ILE A 97 21.22 -0.60 5.06
N GLU A 98 22.53 -0.46 5.21
CA GLU A 98 23.21 -0.75 6.49
C GLU A 98 22.79 0.22 7.60
N GLN A 99 22.69 1.49 7.28
CA GLN A 99 22.17 2.49 8.22
C GLN A 99 20.72 2.21 8.59
N LEU A 100 19.88 1.86 7.61
CA LEU A 100 18.50 1.47 7.86
C LEU A 100 18.42 0.25 8.77
N LYS A 101 19.23 -0.78 8.54
CA LYS A 101 19.30 -1.97 9.41
C LYS A 101 19.71 -1.61 10.83
N LYS A 102 20.75 -0.79 11.00
CA LYS A 102 21.21 -0.35 12.32
C LYS A 102 20.12 0.39 13.10
N ASP A 103 19.40 1.29 12.42
CA ASP A 103 18.33 2.06 13.06
C ASP A 103 17.12 1.18 13.42
N LEU A 104 16.76 0.24 12.55
CA LEU A 104 15.69 -0.73 12.82
C LEU A 104 16.06 -1.69 13.96
N ILE A 105 17.30 -2.14 14.04
CA ILE A 105 17.79 -2.96 15.16
C ILE A 105 17.70 -2.19 16.49
N LYS A 106 18.03 -0.89 16.49
CA LYS A 106 17.87 -0.05 17.69
C LYS A 106 16.41 0.07 18.14
N LEU A 107 15.46 0.08 17.19
CA LEU A 107 14.03 0.18 17.48
C LEU A 107 13.43 -1.12 18.03
N THR A 108 13.89 -2.27 17.53
CA THR A 108 13.24 -3.57 17.78
C THR A 108 14.07 -4.49 18.67
N GLY A 109 15.38 -4.25 18.79
CA GLY A 109 16.30 -5.14 19.53
C GLY A 109 16.54 -6.50 18.85
N LYS A 110 15.99 -6.75 17.65
CA LYS A 110 16.03 -8.04 16.95
C LYS A 110 16.96 -7.99 15.73
N LYS A 111 17.32 -9.15 15.23
CA LYS A 111 18.13 -9.28 14.00
C LYS A 111 17.24 -9.01 12.77
N ILE A 112 17.56 -7.94 12.03
CA ILE A 112 16.77 -7.54 10.88
C ILE A 112 17.53 -7.74 9.58
N SER A 113 16.87 -8.36 8.59
CA SER A 113 17.31 -8.36 7.21
C SER A 113 16.38 -7.47 6.38
N VAL A 114 16.94 -6.66 5.49
CA VAL A 114 16.17 -5.78 4.60
C VAL A 114 16.46 -6.17 3.17
N ASP A 115 15.41 -6.50 2.44
CA ASP A 115 15.44 -6.79 1.01
C ASP A 115 14.70 -5.71 0.25
N VAL A 116 15.26 -5.25 -0.86
CA VAL A 116 14.65 -4.22 -1.69
C VAL A 116 14.18 -4.85 -3.00
N ARG A 117 12.90 -4.63 -3.33
CA ARG A 117 12.30 -5.03 -4.61
C ARG A 117 11.93 -3.80 -5.42
N GLU A 118 12.29 -3.80 -6.68
CA GLU A 118 11.93 -2.74 -7.59
C GLU A 118 10.51 -2.90 -8.11
N VAL A 119 9.74 -1.81 -8.11
CA VAL A 119 8.45 -1.71 -8.79
C VAL A 119 8.71 -1.21 -10.21
N ARG A 120 8.65 -2.11 -11.20
CA ARG A 120 9.00 -1.80 -12.59
C ARG A 120 8.15 -0.70 -13.22
N ARG A 121 6.85 -0.65 -12.90
CA ARG A 121 5.89 0.34 -13.43
C ARG A 121 5.26 1.10 -12.27
N ALA A 122 5.90 2.18 -11.86
CA ALA A 122 5.43 3.00 -10.73
C ALA A 122 4.04 3.62 -10.98
N GLU A 123 3.69 3.86 -12.24
CA GLU A 123 2.42 4.44 -12.65
C GLU A 123 1.24 3.47 -12.48
N LEU A 124 1.49 2.17 -12.44
CA LEU A 124 0.47 1.16 -12.17
C LEU A 124 0.24 0.92 -10.67
N ASP A 125 1.17 1.34 -9.84
CA ASP A 125 1.04 1.22 -8.38
C ASP A 125 0.16 2.34 -7.82
N ALA A 126 -0.92 1.96 -7.13
CA ALA A 126 -1.87 2.93 -6.62
C ALA A 126 -1.28 3.80 -5.50
N GLN A 127 -0.40 3.25 -4.65
CA GLN A 127 0.23 3.99 -3.56
C GLN A 127 1.20 5.04 -4.09
N LEU A 128 2.05 4.68 -5.05
CA LEU A 128 3.02 5.59 -5.65
C LEU A 128 2.31 6.71 -6.44
N THR A 129 1.22 6.35 -7.13
CA THR A 129 0.38 7.33 -7.83
C THR A 129 -0.29 8.30 -6.86
N ALA A 130 -0.82 7.81 -5.72
CA ALA A 130 -1.42 8.66 -4.69
C ALA A 130 -0.38 9.63 -4.08
N GLU A 131 0.81 9.14 -3.75
CA GLU A 131 1.91 9.96 -3.22
C GLU A 131 2.40 10.99 -4.26
N SER A 132 2.44 10.64 -5.55
CA SER A 132 2.78 11.58 -6.62
C SER A 132 1.76 12.72 -6.73
N ILE A 133 0.46 12.42 -6.59
CA ILE A 133 -0.59 13.46 -6.56
C ILE A 133 -0.45 14.33 -5.31
N ALA A 134 -0.23 13.72 -4.14
CA ALA A 134 -0.03 14.46 -2.88
C ALA A 134 1.15 15.44 -2.97
N GLN A 135 2.29 14.99 -3.46
CA GLN A 135 3.45 15.85 -3.70
C GLN A 135 3.19 16.98 -4.70
N ALA A 136 2.39 16.72 -5.75
CA ALA A 136 1.99 17.78 -6.69
C ALA A 136 1.11 18.85 -6.00
N LEU A 137 0.20 18.43 -5.11
CA LEU A 137 -0.64 19.33 -4.33
C LEU A 137 0.18 20.18 -3.34
N GLU A 138 1.16 19.59 -2.67
CA GLU A 138 2.11 20.29 -1.79
C GLU A 138 2.91 21.34 -2.55
N ARG A 139 3.27 21.05 -3.80
CA ARG A 139 3.94 22.02 -4.72
C ARG A 139 2.98 23.05 -5.31
N ARG A 140 1.76 23.17 -4.80
CA ARG A 140 0.72 24.12 -5.24
C ARG A 140 0.29 23.97 -6.69
N VAL A 141 0.39 22.78 -7.26
CA VAL A 141 -0.20 22.47 -8.57
C VAL A 141 -1.73 22.41 -8.43
N ALA A 142 -2.45 22.97 -9.39
CA ALA A 142 -3.91 22.90 -9.41
C ALA A 142 -4.37 21.44 -9.35
N PHE A 143 -5.22 21.10 -8.38
CA PHE A 143 -5.65 19.74 -8.09
C PHE A 143 -6.26 19.02 -9.31
N ARG A 144 -7.05 19.74 -10.13
CA ARG A 144 -7.62 19.19 -11.37
C ARG A 144 -6.54 18.76 -12.36
N ARG A 145 -5.48 19.56 -12.49
CA ARG A 145 -4.34 19.26 -13.36
C ARG A 145 -3.56 18.06 -12.83
N ALA A 146 -3.29 18.01 -11.53
CA ALA A 146 -2.57 16.91 -10.90
C ALA A 146 -3.33 15.57 -11.09
N MET A 147 -4.64 15.55 -10.84
CA MET A 147 -5.49 14.37 -11.03
C MET A 147 -5.50 13.90 -12.48
N LYS A 148 -5.79 14.79 -13.45
CA LYS A 148 -5.83 14.43 -14.87
C LYS A 148 -4.48 13.94 -15.38
N GLN A 149 -3.39 14.54 -14.93
CA GLN A 149 -2.04 14.13 -15.33
C GLN A 149 -1.70 12.73 -14.79
N ALA A 150 -2.07 12.42 -13.54
CA ALA A 150 -1.90 11.09 -12.96
C ALA A 150 -2.71 10.05 -13.72
N ILE A 151 -4.00 10.33 -13.99
CA ILE A 151 -4.89 9.45 -14.75
C ILE A 151 -4.31 9.16 -16.15
N GLY A 152 -3.88 10.20 -16.87
CA GLY A 152 -3.32 10.03 -18.21
C GLY A 152 -2.02 9.19 -18.22
N ARG A 153 -1.17 9.30 -17.18
CA ARG A 153 0.04 8.46 -17.04
C ARG A 153 -0.33 7.00 -16.80
N THR A 154 -1.26 6.74 -15.87
CA THR A 154 -1.70 5.39 -15.53
C THR A 154 -2.39 4.69 -16.70
N MET A 155 -3.24 5.40 -17.46
CA MET A 155 -3.88 4.85 -18.67
C MET A 155 -2.87 4.54 -19.78
N LYS A 156 -1.82 5.36 -19.93
CA LYS A 156 -0.71 5.07 -20.86
C LYS A 156 0.14 3.86 -20.45
N ALA A 157 0.12 3.51 -19.17
CA ALA A 157 0.81 2.33 -18.65
C ALA A 157 -0.01 1.03 -18.74
N ASP A 158 -1.12 1.03 -19.50
CA ASP A 158 -2.04 -0.09 -19.75
C ASP A 158 -2.92 -0.50 -18.56
N ALA A 159 -3.27 0.43 -17.66
CA ALA A 159 -4.31 0.18 -16.68
C ALA A 159 -5.68 0.07 -17.36
N LYS A 160 -6.53 -0.89 -16.95
CA LYS A 160 -7.91 -1.03 -17.46
C LYS A 160 -8.87 0.02 -16.92
N GLY A 161 -8.50 0.66 -15.85
CA GLY A 161 -9.25 1.77 -15.27
C GLY A 161 -8.59 2.34 -14.03
N ILE A 162 -8.85 3.61 -13.82
CA ILE A 162 -8.39 4.35 -12.65
C ILE A 162 -9.52 5.21 -12.10
N LYS A 163 -9.58 5.31 -10.77
CA LYS A 163 -10.45 6.24 -10.05
C LYS A 163 -9.61 6.98 -9.02
N VAL A 164 -9.68 8.30 -9.05
CA VAL A 164 -8.97 9.19 -8.11
C VAL A 164 -10.00 10.02 -7.37
N LEU A 165 -9.90 10.08 -6.06
CA LEU A 165 -10.70 10.92 -5.18
C LEU A 165 -9.75 11.83 -4.37
N VAL A 166 -9.97 13.12 -4.42
CA VAL A 166 -9.28 14.09 -3.58
C VAL A 166 -10.30 14.80 -2.71
N SER A 167 -10.03 14.87 -1.41
CA SER A 167 -10.93 15.44 -0.41
C SER A 167 -10.21 16.41 0.52
N GLY A 168 -10.92 17.44 0.95
CA GLY A 168 -10.42 18.48 1.84
C GLY A 168 -10.69 19.89 1.33
N ARG A 169 -9.91 20.87 1.77
CA ARG A 169 -10.02 22.29 1.35
C ARG A 169 -9.34 22.50 -0.01
N LEU A 170 -9.99 22.02 -1.06
CA LEU A 170 -9.45 22.07 -2.43
C LEU A 170 -9.30 23.52 -2.92
N GLY A 171 -8.07 23.85 -3.31
CA GLY A 171 -7.76 25.21 -3.79
C GLY A 171 -7.83 26.30 -2.72
N GLY A 172 -7.81 25.95 -1.44
CA GLY A 172 -7.90 26.91 -0.32
C GLY A 172 -9.33 27.32 0.05
N ALA A 173 -10.35 26.63 -0.48
CA ALA A 173 -11.74 26.91 -0.14
C ALA A 173 -11.99 26.73 1.39
N GLU A 174 -12.85 27.56 1.99
CA GLU A 174 -13.18 27.43 3.41
C GLU A 174 -13.92 26.15 3.72
N ILE A 175 -14.87 25.77 2.87
CA ILE A 175 -15.64 24.53 3.02
C ILE A 175 -14.92 23.41 2.30
N ALA A 176 -14.66 22.31 3.02
CA ALA A 176 -14.08 21.12 2.45
C ALA A 176 -15.05 20.46 1.47
N ARG A 177 -14.52 19.98 0.37
CA ARG A 177 -15.28 19.23 -0.64
C ARG A 177 -14.46 18.06 -1.18
N SER A 178 -15.14 17.13 -1.83
CA SER A 178 -14.51 15.97 -2.48
C SER A 178 -14.76 16.03 -3.97
N GLU A 179 -13.70 15.90 -4.75
CA GLU A 179 -13.80 15.77 -6.21
C GLU A 179 -13.24 14.41 -6.63
N LYS A 180 -13.97 13.74 -7.54
CA LYS A 180 -13.57 12.45 -8.09
C LYS A 180 -13.48 12.53 -9.60
N TYR A 181 -12.45 11.88 -10.14
CA TYR A 181 -12.30 11.63 -11.57
C TYR A 181 -12.06 10.14 -11.78
N SER A 182 -12.66 9.58 -12.81
CA SER A 182 -12.47 8.18 -13.18
C SER A 182 -12.36 8.04 -14.68
N GLU A 183 -11.52 7.12 -15.12
CA GLU A 183 -11.36 6.73 -16.51
C GLU A 183 -11.24 5.20 -16.59
N GLY A 184 -11.89 4.60 -17.60
CA GLY A 184 -12.00 3.16 -17.70
C GLY A 184 -12.96 2.53 -16.66
N ASN A 185 -12.84 1.23 -16.45
CA ASN A 185 -13.72 0.46 -15.57
C ASN A 185 -13.02 0.07 -14.28
N VAL A 186 -13.60 0.37 -13.11
CA VAL A 186 -13.09 0.00 -11.79
C VAL A 186 -14.19 -0.74 -11.01
N PRO A 187 -14.40 -2.05 -11.24
CA PRO A 187 -15.46 -2.84 -10.65
C PRO A 187 -15.11 -3.23 -9.20
N LEU A 188 -15.47 -2.41 -8.22
CA LEU A 188 -15.13 -2.63 -6.81
C LEU A 188 -15.78 -3.90 -6.23
N HIS A 189 -16.95 -4.29 -6.74
CA HIS A 189 -17.72 -5.46 -6.28
C HIS A 189 -17.23 -6.78 -6.87
N THR A 190 -16.52 -6.76 -7.99
CA THR A 190 -16.00 -7.97 -8.63
C THR A 190 -14.75 -8.44 -7.91
N LEU A 191 -14.84 -9.55 -7.16
CA LEU A 191 -13.73 -10.06 -6.34
C LEU A 191 -12.55 -10.56 -7.18
N ARG A 192 -12.82 -11.07 -8.39
CA ARG A 192 -11.77 -11.51 -9.33
C ARG A 192 -11.01 -10.37 -9.99
N ALA A 193 -11.51 -9.13 -9.90
CA ALA A 193 -10.80 -7.97 -10.44
C ALA A 193 -9.62 -7.59 -9.54
N ASP A 194 -8.43 -7.51 -10.10
CA ASP A 194 -7.23 -7.06 -9.40
C ASP A 194 -7.22 -5.54 -9.29
N ILE A 195 -7.75 -5.06 -8.16
CA ILE A 195 -7.79 -3.62 -7.84
C ILE A 195 -6.74 -3.33 -6.81
N ASP A 196 -5.84 -2.43 -7.15
CA ASP A 196 -4.88 -1.86 -6.22
C ASP A 196 -5.42 -0.56 -5.62
N TYR A 197 -5.05 -0.29 -4.37
CA TYR A 197 -5.54 0.85 -3.61
C TYR A 197 -4.40 1.58 -2.93
N GLY A 198 -4.35 2.89 -3.11
CA GLY A 198 -3.40 3.78 -2.47
C GLY A 198 -4.08 4.92 -1.72
N PHE A 199 -3.53 5.27 -0.58
CA PHE A 199 -3.93 6.42 0.22
C PHE A 199 -2.71 7.27 0.57
N ALA A 200 -2.82 8.57 0.33
CA ALA A 200 -1.80 9.54 0.70
C ALA A 200 -2.45 10.81 1.24
N GLU A 201 -1.75 11.47 2.14
CA GLU A 201 -2.10 12.79 2.67
C GLU A 201 -1.13 13.82 2.12
N ALA A 202 -1.65 14.96 1.67
CA ALA A 202 -0.86 16.12 1.26
C ALA A 202 -0.97 17.20 2.33
N ASP A 203 0.16 17.66 2.84
CA ASP A 203 0.23 18.73 3.82
C ASP A 203 0.28 20.09 3.09
N THR A 204 -0.86 20.80 3.13
CA THR A 204 -0.96 22.13 2.52
C THR A 204 -1.04 23.21 3.58
N THR A 205 -0.79 24.48 3.18
CA THR A 205 -0.90 25.64 4.08
C THR A 205 -2.30 25.83 4.65
N TYR A 206 -3.33 25.28 3.99
CA TYR A 206 -4.73 25.36 4.41
C TYR A 206 -5.22 24.13 5.17
N GLY A 207 -4.36 23.14 5.40
CA GLY A 207 -4.67 21.89 6.08
C GLY A 207 -4.35 20.67 5.22
N LYS A 208 -4.68 19.48 5.73
CA LYS A 208 -4.43 18.22 5.05
C LYS A 208 -5.46 17.92 3.96
N LEU A 209 -4.99 17.45 2.83
CA LEU A 209 -5.81 16.92 1.76
C LEU A 209 -5.63 15.41 1.67
N GLY A 210 -6.73 14.65 1.69
CA GLY A 210 -6.71 13.21 1.51
C GLY A 210 -6.82 12.84 0.03
N VAL A 211 -5.91 12.00 -0.44
CA VAL A 211 -5.90 11.44 -1.80
C VAL A 211 -6.13 9.95 -1.74
N LYS A 212 -7.16 9.44 -2.43
CA LYS A 212 -7.44 8.01 -2.59
C LYS A 212 -7.37 7.65 -4.06
N VAL A 213 -6.67 6.59 -4.38
CA VAL A 213 -6.51 6.10 -5.75
C VAL A 213 -6.86 4.63 -5.82
N TRP A 214 -7.63 4.23 -6.82
CA TRP A 214 -7.95 2.84 -7.16
C TRP A 214 -7.49 2.61 -8.59
N ILE A 215 -6.70 1.57 -8.82
CA ILE A 215 -6.22 1.18 -10.15
C ILE A 215 -6.66 -0.25 -10.42
N ASN A 216 -7.30 -0.48 -11.55
CA ASN A 216 -7.70 -1.80 -12.01
C ASN A 216 -6.67 -2.34 -13.01
N HIS A 217 -6.01 -3.43 -12.65
CA HIS A 217 -5.06 -4.15 -13.52
C HIS A 217 -5.76 -5.13 -14.47
N GLY A 218 -6.98 -5.51 -14.15
CA GLY A 218 -7.78 -6.47 -14.91
C GLY A 218 -8.36 -7.57 -14.04
N GLU A 219 -8.89 -8.62 -14.65
CA GLU A 219 -9.47 -9.76 -13.96
C GLU A 219 -8.48 -10.92 -13.96
N ILE A 220 -8.37 -11.60 -12.83
CA ILE A 220 -7.58 -12.81 -12.66
C ILE A 220 -8.57 -13.97 -12.67
N LEU A 221 -8.52 -14.77 -13.73
CA LEU A 221 -9.42 -15.91 -13.93
C LEU A 221 -8.82 -17.22 -13.44
N ASP A 222 -7.48 -17.36 -13.47
CA ASP A 222 -6.78 -18.59 -13.11
C ASP A 222 -6.16 -18.50 -11.71
N LYS A 223 -6.32 -19.57 -10.93
CA LYS A 223 -5.75 -19.71 -9.60
C LYS A 223 -4.22 -19.85 -9.58
N GLU A 224 -3.59 -20.06 -10.72
CA GLU A 224 -2.14 -20.32 -10.83
C GLU A 224 -1.26 -19.07 -10.74
N LEU A 225 -1.84 -17.88 -10.67
CA LEU A 225 -1.13 -16.62 -10.87
C LEU A 225 -0.57 -15.95 -9.62
N GLN A 226 -0.72 -16.57 -8.45
CA GLN A 226 0.06 -16.13 -7.30
C GLN A 226 1.24 -17.10 -7.13
N PRO A 227 2.49 -16.61 -7.18
CA PRO A 227 3.59 -17.45 -6.72
C PRO A 227 3.24 -17.83 -5.28
N VAL A 228 2.93 -19.10 -5.09
CA VAL A 228 2.74 -19.69 -3.76
C VAL A 228 3.93 -19.21 -2.95
N ALA A 229 3.68 -18.43 -1.90
CA ALA A 229 4.72 -18.07 -0.96
C ALA A 229 5.50 -19.35 -0.65
N PRO A 230 6.84 -19.32 -0.64
CA PRO A 230 7.62 -20.52 -0.36
C PRO A 230 6.99 -21.16 0.87
N LYS A 231 6.55 -22.41 0.73
CA LYS A 231 5.90 -23.15 1.82
C LYS A 231 6.82 -22.99 3.01
N ILE A 232 6.38 -22.25 4.02
CA ILE A 232 7.08 -22.15 5.29
C ILE A 232 7.27 -23.60 5.70
N GLY A 233 8.53 -24.04 5.79
CA GLY A 233 8.90 -25.43 5.82
C GLY A 233 8.01 -26.20 6.77
N ARG A 234 7.43 -27.28 6.29
CA ARG A 234 6.94 -28.32 7.16
C ARG A 234 8.13 -28.66 8.07
N ALA A 235 8.06 -28.23 9.32
CA ALA A 235 8.92 -28.77 10.33
C ALA A 235 8.78 -30.29 10.23
N SER A 236 9.83 -30.95 9.78
CA SER A 236 9.83 -32.39 9.66
C SER A 236 9.62 -32.92 11.08
N CYS A 237 8.46 -33.49 11.33
CA CYS A 237 8.18 -34.27 12.53
C CYS A 237 8.98 -35.58 12.53
N ARG A 238 10.29 -35.50 12.29
CA ARG A 238 11.18 -36.63 12.22
C ARG A 238 12.41 -36.42 13.10
N GLU A 239 12.15 -36.06 14.38
CA GLU A 239 13.13 -36.21 15.43
C GLU A 239 12.39 -36.33 16.77
N ARG A 240 11.76 -37.47 16.97
CA ARG A 240 11.49 -38.03 18.29
C ARG A 240 11.45 -39.54 18.14
N VAL A 241 12.60 -40.15 18.18
CA VAL A 241 12.83 -41.48 18.77
C VAL A 241 14.10 -41.36 19.57
#